data_db235940352bb4d0b024bd1596c679ba
#
_entry.id   db235940352bb4d0b024bd1596c679ba
#
_cell.length_a   1.000
_cell.length_b   1.000
_cell.length_c   1.000
_cell.angle_alpha   90.00
_cell.angle_beta   90.00
_cell.angle_gamma   90.00
#
_symmetry.space_group_name_H-M   'P 1'
#
loop_
_entity.id
_entity.type
_entity.pdbx_description
1 polymer ?
#
loop_
_entity_poly.entity_id
_entity_poly.type
_entity_poly.pdbx_seq_one_letter_code
_entity_poly.pdbx_strand_id
1 'polypeptide(L)'
;KLKGIDNESYIVILAGSEKVFINGQLLTRGKDNDYIIDYNNAEIYFTPKNLITQEKRIIVEFEYSERNYLRTMFITNTYYDTKKININFNLFSEQEHKNQPIQQNLSNESKQILAKAGDSLELTFVPDIEKTTFNTNEILYKMVDTIVAGIVYDSIFVFSTNPDSACYRVKFTDLGPGKGNYVQMISPVNGRVFKWVAPVNGVCQGNWEPVNSLIAPQTKQMFDCQINFK
;
A
#
# COMPACT_ATOMS: atom_id res chain seq x y z
N LYS A 1 -2.06 11.48 -9.25
CA LYS A 1 -2.05 10.02 -9.10
C LYS A 1 -2.61 9.65 -7.73
N LEU A 2 -3.54 8.71 -7.68
CA LEU A 2 -4.10 8.17 -6.45
C LEU A 2 -3.16 7.11 -5.87
N LYS A 3 -3.27 6.90 -4.58
CA LYS A 3 -2.47 5.93 -3.85
C LYS A 3 -3.36 5.15 -2.90
N GLY A 4 -2.99 3.91 -2.65
CA GLY A 4 -3.64 3.07 -1.66
C GLY A 4 -3.43 3.55 -0.22
N ILE A 5 -4.02 2.85 0.73
CA ILE A 5 -4.02 3.22 2.15
C ILE A 5 -2.60 3.23 2.74
N ASP A 6 -1.74 2.33 2.29
CA ASP A 6 -0.32 2.23 2.69
C ASP A 6 0.62 2.98 1.74
N ASN A 7 0.08 3.95 0.98
CA ASN A 7 0.81 4.78 0.03
C ASN A 7 1.28 4.04 -1.24
N GLU A 8 0.68 2.90 -1.56
CA GLU A 8 0.97 2.13 -2.78
C GLU A 8 0.66 2.97 -4.02
N SER A 9 1.62 3.01 -4.94
CA SER A 9 1.53 3.81 -6.17
C SER A 9 0.94 3.06 -7.35
N TYR A 10 0.79 1.73 -7.23
CA TYR A 10 0.35 0.84 -8.31
C TYR A 10 -0.89 0.07 -7.89
N ILE A 11 -1.98 0.77 -7.84
CA ILE A 11 -3.31 0.23 -7.57
C ILE A 11 -4.14 0.30 -8.84
N VAL A 12 -5.11 -0.59 -8.95
CA VAL A 12 -6.16 -0.55 -9.97
C VAL A 12 -7.44 -0.17 -9.28
N ILE A 13 -8.00 0.96 -9.66
CA ILE A 13 -9.25 1.43 -9.09
C ILE A 13 -10.41 0.64 -9.66
N LEU A 14 -11.34 0.22 -8.82
CA LEU A 14 -12.56 -0.43 -9.26
C LEU A 14 -13.41 0.57 -10.03
N ALA A 15 -13.68 0.27 -11.29
CA ALA A 15 -14.37 1.20 -12.18
C ALA A 15 -15.75 1.61 -11.64
N GLY A 16 -15.97 2.92 -11.52
CA GLY A 16 -17.22 3.49 -11.01
C GLY A 16 -17.36 3.55 -9.49
N SER A 17 -16.33 3.13 -8.74
CA SER A 17 -16.32 3.26 -7.27
C SER A 17 -15.90 4.64 -6.79
N GLU A 18 -15.27 5.42 -7.67
CA GLU A 18 -14.71 6.71 -7.28
C GLU A 18 -15.77 7.78 -7.04
N LYS A 19 -15.54 8.60 -6.02
CA LYS A 19 -16.25 9.86 -5.74
C LYS A 19 -15.22 10.95 -5.53
N VAL A 20 -15.30 12.00 -6.33
CA VAL A 20 -14.34 13.11 -6.30
C VAL A 20 -15.04 14.35 -5.80
N PHE A 21 -14.45 15.00 -4.80
CA PHE A 21 -14.98 16.23 -4.21
C PHE A 21 -13.94 17.34 -4.30
N ILE A 22 -14.38 18.56 -4.62
CA ILE A 22 -13.61 19.80 -4.45
C ILE A 22 -14.36 20.71 -3.49
N ASN A 23 -13.71 21.09 -2.38
CA ASN A 23 -14.28 21.94 -1.34
C ASN A 23 -15.65 21.42 -0.81
N GLY A 24 -15.82 20.10 -0.77
CA GLY A 24 -17.06 19.45 -0.34
C GLY A 24 -18.13 19.28 -1.43
N GLN A 25 -17.92 19.82 -2.63
CA GLN A 25 -18.84 19.64 -3.76
C GLN A 25 -18.46 18.38 -4.55
N LEU A 26 -19.41 17.47 -4.73
CA LEU A 26 -19.25 16.28 -5.56
C LEU A 26 -19.13 16.67 -7.03
N LEU A 27 -18.13 16.12 -7.71
CA LEU A 27 -17.87 16.35 -9.12
C LEU A 27 -18.45 15.24 -10.00
N THR A 28 -18.70 15.58 -11.26
CA THR A 28 -19.23 14.67 -12.27
C THR A 28 -18.12 14.19 -13.20
N ARG A 29 -18.00 12.85 -13.35
CA ARG A 29 -17.07 12.26 -14.29
C ARG A 29 -17.50 12.48 -15.74
N GLY A 30 -16.56 12.76 -16.62
CA GLY A 30 -16.75 12.85 -18.06
C GLY A 30 -15.79 13.83 -18.71
N LYS A 31 -15.47 13.58 -19.97
CA LYS A 31 -14.57 14.43 -20.77
C LYS A 31 -15.10 15.88 -20.91
N ASP A 32 -16.41 16.00 -20.99
CA ASP A 32 -17.11 17.29 -21.07
C ASP A 32 -17.64 17.77 -19.71
N ASN A 33 -17.30 17.07 -18.62
CA ASN A 33 -17.68 17.38 -17.25
C ASN A 33 -16.48 17.85 -16.44
N ASP A 34 -16.34 17.37 -15.18
CA ASP A 34 -15.40 17.93 -14.22
C ASP A 34 -14.04 17.24 -14.24
N TYR A 35 -14.02 15.92 -14.48
CA TYR A 35 -12.78 15.13 -14.48
C TYR A 35 -12.92 13.86 -15.33
N ILE A 36 -11.77 13.31 -15.73
CA ILE A 36 -11.62 11.96 -16.28
C ILE A 36 -10.71 11.15 -15.39
N ILE A 37 -10.86 9.83 -15.40
CA ILE A 37 -10.05 8.91 -14.60
C ILE A 37 -9.49 7.78 -15.46
N ASP A 38 -8.21 7.48 -15.26
CA ASP A 38 -7.58 6.24 -15.71
C ASP A 38 -7.55 5.26 -14.54
N TYR A 39 -8.42 4.27 -14.58
CA TYR A 39 -8.57 3.27 -13.53
C TYR A 39 -7.35 2.37 -13.40
N ASN A 40 -6.67 2.07 -14.50
CA ASN A 40 -5.52 1.17 -14.50
C ASN A 40 -4.26 1.83 -13.93
N ASN A 41 -4.08 3.12 -14.20
CA ASN A 41 -2.96 3.91 -13.71
C ASN A 41 -3.26 4.66 -12.43
N ALA A 42 -4.51 4.58 -11.94
CA ALA A 42 -5.02 5.31 -10.78
C ALA A 42 -4.75 6.82 -10.89
N GLU A 43 -5.07 7.41 -12.04
CA GLU A 43 -4.83 8.83 -12.30
C GLU A 43 -6.14 9.55 -12.59
N ILE A 44 -6.32 10.72 -11.95
CA ILE A 44 -7.42 11.64 -12.21
C ILE A 44 -6.88 12.87 -12.92
N TYR A 45 -7.55 13.26 -13.97
CA TYR A 45 -7.28 14.47 -14.74
C TYR A 45 -8.49 15.39 -14.65
N PHE A 46 -8.30 16.57 -14.07
CA PHE A 46 -9.37 17.58 -14.02
C PHE A 46 -9.48 18.29 -15.37
N THR A 47 -10.71 18.55 -15.80
CA THR A 47 -10.96 19.31 -17.02
C THR A 47 -10.73 20.81 -16.78
N PRO A 48 -10.64 21.62 -17.85
CA PRO A 48 -10.51 23.08 -17.71
C PRO A 48 -11.65 23.77 -16.94
N LYS A 49 -12.79 23.07 -16.73
CA LYS A 49 -13.89 23.58 -15.89
C LYS A 49 -13.48 23.74 -14.42
N ASN A 50 -12.53 22.91 -13.97
CA ASN A 50 -12.07 22.91 -12.59
C ASN A 50 -10.57 23.24 -12.54
N LEU A 51 -10.24 24.52 -12.57
CA LEU A 51 -8.87 24.97 -12.34
C LEU A 51 -8.44 24.60 -10.91
N ILE A 52 -7.42 23.76 -10.80
CA ILE A 52 -6.88 23.34 -9.51
C ILE A 52 -5.85 24.34 -9.03
N THR A 53 -6.11 24.94 -7.87
CA THR A 53 -5.21 25.84 -7.17
C THR A 53 -4.79 25.24 -5.83
N GLN A 54 -3.75 25.78 -5.21
CA GLN A 54 -3.24 25.29 -3.91
C GLN A 54 -4.27 25.41 -2.77
N GLU A 55 -5.27 26.29 -2.91
CA GLU A 55 -6.30 26.52 -1.89
C GLU A 55 -7.47 25.53 -1.97
N LYS A 56 -7.56 24.76 -3.06
CA LYS A 56 -8.65 23.79 -3.21
C LYS A 56 -8.38 22.51 -2.46
N ARG A 57 -9.33 22.14 -1.59
CA ARG A 57 -9.30 20.84 -0.92
C ARG A 57 -9.94 19.80 -1.82
N ILE A 58 -9.13 18.81 -2.24
CA ILE A 58 -9.58 17.69 -3.05
C ILE A 58 -9.68 16.45 -2.16
N ILE A 59 -10.82 15.78 -2.18
CA ILE A 59 -11.04 14.49 -1.52
C ILE A 59 -11.48 13.50 -2.59
N VAL A 60 -10.88 12.32 -2.58
CA VAL A 60 -11.25 11.22 -3.49
C VAL A 60 -11.48 9.98 -2.65
N GLU A 61 -12.67 9.42 -2.74
CA GLU A 61 -13.05 8.14 -2.17
C GLU A 61 -13.09 7.11 -3.30
N PHE A 62 -12.52 5.94 -3.11
CA PHE A 62 -12.51 4.90 -4.15
C PHE A 62 -12.21 3.52 -3.55
N GLU A 63 -12.64 2.48 -4.25
CA GLU A 63 -12.24 1.10 -4.00
C GLU A 63 -11.14 0.71 -4.98
N TYR A 64 -10.19 -0.10 -4.53
CA TYR A 64 -9.07 -0.50 -5.37
C TYR A 64 -8.65 -1.94 -5.13
N SER A 65 -7.96 -2.49 -6.12
CA SER A 65 -7.30 -3.80 -6.04
C SER A 65 -5.80 -3.62 -6.17
N GLU A 66 -5.07 -4.31 -5.33
CA GLU A 66 -3.62 -4.39 -5.38
C GLU A 66 -3.19 -5.42 -6.43
N ARG A 67 -2.16 -5.05 -7.22
CA ARG A 67 -1.50 -5.96 -8.15
C ARG A 67 -0.05 -6.13 -7.73
N ASN A 68 0.19 -7.06 -6.83
CA ASN A 68 1.53 -7.24 -6.26
C ASN A 68 2.40 -8.18 -7.09
N TYR A 69 1.79 -9.18 -7.72
CA TYR A 69 2.48 -10.21 -8.51
C TYR A 69 1.74 -10.54 -9.80
N LEU A 70 2.49 -11.04 -10.79
CA LEU A 70 1.88 -11.68 -11.93
C LEU A 70 1.11 -12.92 -11.49
N ARG A 71 -0.12 -13.08 -11.98
CA ARG A 71 -1.05 -14.12 -11.57
C ARG A 71 -1.41 -15.03 -12.74
N THR A 72 -1.40 -16.33 -12.48
CA THR A 72 -1.92 -17.33 -13.42
C THR A 72 -3.13 -18.00 -12.79
N MET A 73 -4.17 -18.16 -13.60
CA MET A 73 -5.39 -18.86 -13.21
C MET A 73 -5.59 -20.07 -14.12
N PHE A 74 -5.87 -21.20 -13.52
CA PHE A 74 -6.18 -22.44 -14.22
C PHE A 74 -7.52 -22.99 -13.70
N ILE A 75 -8.43 -23.27 -14.62
CA ILE A 75 -9.74 -23.85 -14.32
C ILE A 75 -9.95 -25.06 -15.22
N THR A 76 -10.34 -26.18 -14.63
CA THR A 76 -10.79 -27.34 -15.40
C THR A 76 -12.03 -27.96 -14.78
N ASN A 77 -12.94 -28.36 -15.65
CA ASN A 77 -14.13 -29.12 -15.32
C ASN A 77 -14.10 -30.39 -16.14
N THR A 78 -14.25 -31.54 -15.51
CA THR A 78 -14.29 -32.83 -16.17
C THR A 78 -15.54 -33.56 -15.74
N TYR A 79 -16.31 -33.99 -16.70
CA TYR A 79 -17.52 -34.75 -16.49
C TYR A 79 -17.43 -36.10 -17.25
N TYR A 80 -17.63 -37.18 -16.51
CA TYR A 80 -17.65 -38.53 -17.05
C TYR A 80 -18.93 -39.24 -16.64
N ASP A 81 -19.74 -39.67 -17.59
CA ASP A 81 -20.99 -40.34 -17.34
C ASP A 81 -21.06 -41.70 -18.05
N THR A 82 -21.45 -42.70 -17.29
CA THR A 82 -21.73 -44.08 -17.79
C THR A 82 -23.06 -44.56 -17.23
N LYS A 83 -23.51 -45.75 -17.71
CA LYS A 83 -24.73 -46.38 -17.19
C LYS A 83 -24.66 -46.70 -15.70
N LYS A 84 -23.46 -46.79 -15.09
CA LYS A 84 -23.28 -47.21 -13.71
C LYS A 84 -22.68 -46.14 -12.81
N ILE A 85 -21.90 -45.22 -13.38
CA ILE A 85 -21.11 -44.27 -12.60
C ILE A 85 -21.16 -42.91 -13.31
N ASN A 86 -21.34 -41.87 -12.52
CA ASN A 86 -21.18 -40.48 -12.92
C ASN A 86 -20.08 -39.86 -12.07
N ILE A 87 -19.09 -39.26 -12.70
CA ILE A 87 -17.98 -38.58 -12.06
C ILE A 87 -17.97 -37.13 -12.54
N ASN A 88 -17.94 -36.20 -11.61
CA ASN A 88 -17.71 -34.77 -11.86
C ASN A 88 -16.49 -34.32 -11.09
N PHE A 89 -15.50 -33.76 -11.78
CA PHE A 89 -14.27 -33.25 -11.18
C PHE A 89 -14.07 -31.80 -11.62
N ASN A 90 -13.93 -30.93 -10.62
CA ASN A 90 -13.67 -29.50 -10.81
C ASN A 90 -12.38 -29.11 -10.11
N LEU A 91 -11.52 -28.41 -10.82
CA LEU A 91 -10.30 -27.85 -10.26
C LEU A 91 -10.22 -26.36 -10.61
N PHE A 92 -9.98 -25.56 -9.59
CA PHE A 92 -9.60 -24.16 -9.69
C PHE A 92 -8.24 -23.97 -9.04
N SER A 93 -7.30 -23.33 -9.74
CA SER A 93 -5.99 -22.96 -9.19
C SER A 93 -5.67 -21.53 -9.64
N GLU A 94 -5.44 -20.66 -8.70
CA GLU A 94 -4.95 -19.30 -8.88
C GLU A 94 -3.62 -19.18 -8.14
N GLN A 95 -2.55 -18.81 -8.87
CA GLN A 95 -1.22 -18.73 -8.31
C GLN A 95 -0.54 -17.43 -8.71
N GLU A 96 0.00 -16.72 -7.74
CA GLU A 96 0.89 -15.58 -7.94
C GLU A 96 2.34 -16.02 -8.09
N HIS A 97 3.05 -15.43 -9.07
CA HIS A 97 4.42 -15.81 -9.39
C HIS A 97 5.42 -15.07 -8.51
N LYS A 98 5.97 -15.75 -7.50
CA LYS A 98 6.94 -15.21 -6.53
C LYS A 98 8.17 -14.53 -7.16
N ASN A 99 8.55 -14.89 -8.37
CA ASN A 99 9.71 -14.35 -9.07
C ASN A 99 9.35 -13.18 -10.01
N GLN A 100 8.09 -12.79 -10.08
CA GLN A 100 7.60 -11.73 -10.97
C GLN A 100 6.74 -10.72 -10.19
N PRO A 101 7.35 -10.02 -9.20
CA PRO A 101 6.67 -8.91 -8.53
C PRO A 101 6.45 -7.79 -9.56
N ILE A 102 5.26 -7.20 -9.56
CA ILE A 102 4.91 -6.10 -10.48
C ILE A 102 5.24 -4.76 -9.84
N GLN A 103 5.20 -4.68 -8.51
CA GLN A 103 5.16 -3.42 -7.78
C GLN A 103 6.22 -3.27 -6.70
N GLN A 104 6.93 -4.34 -6.40
CA GLN A 104 7.95 -4.36 -5.37
C GLN A 104 9.31 -4.61 -6.03
N ASN A 105 10.27 -3.74 -5.80
CA ASN A 105 11.67 -4.06 -6.03
C ASN A 105 12.15 -4.90 -4.86
N LEU A 106 11.97 -6.22 -4.96
CA LEU A 106 12.43 -7.14 -3.93
C LEU A 106 13.93 -7.31 -3.99
N SER A 107 14.63 -6.73 -3.03
CA SER A 107 16.04 -7.01 -2.79
C SER A 107 16.23 -8.47 -2.37
N ASN A 108 17.46 -8.98 -2.41
CA ASN A 108 17.74 -10.33 -1.92
C ASN A 108 17.41 -10.49 -0.42
N GLU A 109 17.57 -9.43 0.36
CA GLU A 109 17.20 -9.39 1.78
C GLU A 109 15.67 -9.47 1.96
N SER A 110 14.91 -8.70 1.17
CA SER A 110 13.45 -8.75 1.16
C SER A 110 12.91 -10.15 0.82
N LYS A 111 13.53 -10.83 -0.16
CA LYS A 111 13.17 -12.22 -0.52
C LYS A 111 13.46 -13.19 0.62
N GLN A 112 14.57 -13.01 1.36
CA GLN A 112 14.90 -13.84 2.52
C GLN A 112 13.92 -13.60 3.68
N ILE A 113 13.51 -12.36 3.92
CA ILE A 113 12.51 -12.03 4.93
C ILE A 113 11.16 -12.69 4.59
N LEU A 114 10.69 -12.57 3.35
CA LEU A 114 9.48 -13.24 2.88
C LEU A 114 9.56 -14.76 3.00
N ALA A 115 10.71 -15.35 2.65
CA ALA A 115 10.91 -16.80 2.76
C ALA A 115 10.90 -17.30 4.21
N LYS A 116 11.35 -16.49 5.17
CA LYS A 116 11.35 -16.82 6.60
C LYS A 116 10.00 -16.57 7.28
N ALA A 117 9.24 -15.60 6.79
CA ALA A 117 7.97 -15.21 7.37
C ALA A 117 6.88 -16.29 7.19
N GLY A 118 6.95 -17.10 6.11
CA GLY A 118 5.92 -18.10 5.80
C GLY A 118 4.55 -17.42 5.69
N ASP A 119 3.57 -17.91 6.44
CA ASP A 119 2.21 -17.35 6.50
C ASP A 119 2.05 -16.22 7.54
N SER A 120 3.14 -15.83 8.22
CA SER A 120 3.11 -14.81 9.28
C SER A 120 3.38 -13.43 8.69
N LEU A 121 2.32 -12.67 8.39
CA LEU A 121 2.40 -11.33 7.82
C LEU A 121 3.07 -10.29 8.75
N GLU A 122 3.11 -10.55 10.06
CA GLU A 122 3.66 -9.63 11.06
C GLU A 122 5.19 -9.46 10.99
N LEU A 123 5.89 -10.28 10.22
CA LEU A 123 7.37 -10.28 10.12
C LEU A 123 7.89 -9.76 8.76
N THR A 124 7.02 -9.21 7.93
CA THR A 124 7.34 -8.86 6.54
C THR A 124 7.60 -7.36 6.34
N PHE A 125 8.22 -6.70 7.30
CA PHE A 125 8.56 -5.29 7.19
C PHE A 125 10.03 -5.08 6.86
N VAL A 126 10.30 -4.11 5.99
CA VAL A 126 11.66 -3.63 5.68
C VAL A 126 11.72 -2.12 5.87
N PRO A 127 12.86 -1.56 6.32
CA PRO A 127 13.03 -0.11 6.35
C PRO A 127 12.78 0.50 4.96
N ASP A 128 12.01 1.57 4.88
CA ASP A 128 11.78 2.32 3.64
C ASP A 128 12.30 3.74 3.80
N ILE A 129 13.62 3.84 3.75
CA ILE A 129 14.39 5.06 4.00
C ILE A 129 15.34 5.24 2.84
N GLU A 130 15.20 6.34 2.13
CA GLU A 130 16.05 6.71 1.01
C GLU A 130 16.80 8.01 1.33
N LYS A 131 18.14 7.98 1.18
CA LYS A 131 18.91 9.19 1.27
C LYS A 131 18.82 9.95 -0.06
N THR A 132 18.43 11.22 0.01
CA THR A 132 18.20 12.07 -1.18
C THR A 132 18.78 13.47 -0.99
N THR A 133 18.81 14.24 -2.03
CA THR A 133 19.13 15.68 -1.96
C THR A 133 17.89 16.47 -1.54
N PHE A 134 18.10 17.60 -0.87
CA PHE A 134 17.01 18.47 -0.43
C PHE A 134 16.18 18.97 -1.61
N ASN A 135 14.86 18.90 -1.45
CA ASN A 135 13.87 19.42 -2.40
C ASN A 135 12.72 20.07 -1.61
N THR A 136 12.43 21.34 -1.90
CA THR A 136 11.37 22.10 -1.22
C THR A 136 9.95 21.57 -1.46
N ASN A 137 9.75 20.78 -2.52
CA ASN A 137 8.46 20.20 -2.88
C ASN A 137 8.22 18.83 -2.26
N GLU A 138 9.16 18.34 -1.46
CA GLU A 138 9.09 17.02 -0.82
C GLU A 138 9.12 17.15 0.69
N ILE A 139 8.47 16.18 1.36
CA ILE A 139 8.55 16.04 2.81
C ILE A 139 9.78 15.22 3.14
N LEU A 140 10.78 15.89 3.70
CA LEU A 140 12.06 15.29 4.02
C LEU A 140 12.32 15.31 5.53
N TYR A 141 13.13 14.38 5.96
CA TYR A 141 13.49 14.15 7.34
C TYR A 141 15.00 14.28 7.54
N LYS A 142 15.39 14.65 8.74
CA LYS A 142 16.75 14.48 9.26
C LYS A 142 16.77 13.28 10.21
N MET A 143 17.88 12.57 10.24
CA MET A 143 18.11 11.50 11.21
C MET A 143 18.80 12.07 12.43
N VAL A 144 18.30 11.73 13.61
CA VAL A 144 18.84 12.16 14.90
C VAL A 144 18.82 11.00 15.89
N ASP A 145 19.76 11.03 16.83
CA ASP A 145 19.77 10.18 17.99
C ASP A 145 19.27 10.99 19.18
N THR A 146 18.57 10.37 20.10
CA THR A 146 18.04 11.04 21.30
C THR A 146 18.14 10.15 22.51
N ILE A 147 18.11 10.77 23.69
CA ILE A 147 18.08 10.06 24.98
C ILE A 147 16.80 10.46 25.72
N VAL A 148 15.98 9.47 26.04
CA VAL A 148 14.77 9.68 26.84
C VAL A 148 14.81 8.75 28.07
N ALA A 149 14.69 9.32 29.23
CA ALA A 149 14.76 8.59 30.52
C ALA A 149 16.01 7.70 30.67
N GLY A 150 17.15 8.13 30.12
CA GLY A 150 18.41 7.39 30.18
C GLY A 150 18.56 6.28 29.13
N ILE A 151 17.57 6.08 28.27
CA ILE A 151 17.61 5.12 27.16
C ILE A 151 17.98 5.86 25.89
N VAL A 152 18.98 5.33 25.15
CA VAL A 152 19.41 5.87 23.86
C VAL A 152 18.50 5.30 22.77
N TYR A 153 17.99 6.18 21.93
CA TYR A 153 17.23 5.84 20.72
C TYR A 153 17.96 6.40 19.51
N ASP A 154 18.40 5.51 18.65
CA ASP A 154 19.17 5.82 17.46
C ASP A 154 18.28 5.91 16.22
N SER A 155 18.75 6.64 15.21
CA SER A 155 18.13 6.66 13.86
C SER A 155 16.67 7.12 13.84
N ILE A 156 16.33 8.11 14.66
CA ILE A 156 15.00 8.73 14.68
C ILE A 156 14.88 9.74 13.55
N PHE A 157 13.78 9.66 12.79
CA PHE A 157 13.49 10.59 11.71
C PHE A 157 12.63 11.75 12.18
N VAL A 158 13.15 12.96 12.06
CA VAL A 158 12.47 14.20 12.43
C VAL A 158 12.28 15.05 11.17
N PHE A 159 11.04 15.48 10.94
CA PHE A 159 10.71 16.38 9.82
C PHE A 159 11.59 17.63 9.87
N SER A 160 12.15 18.01 8.75
CA SER A 160 13.01 19.18 8.64
C SER A 160 12.85 19.87 7.30
N THR A 161 12.88 21.19 7.33
CA THR A 161 12.92 22.06 6.13
C THR A 161 14.29 22.65 5.90
N ASN A 162 15.29 22.27 6.70
CA ASN A 162 16.66 22.76 6.58
C ASN A 162 17.40 21.99 5.47
N PRO A 163 17.87 22.66 4.40
CA PRO A 163 18.57 22.05 3.28
C PRO A 163 19.80 21.23 3.66
N ASP A 164 20.51 21.64 4.72
CA ASP A 164 21.75 20.99 5.14
C ASP A 164 21.55 19.67 5.89
N SER A 165 20.33 19.43 6.40
CA SER A 165 20.06 18.27 7.25
C SER A 165 18.89 17.41 6.78
N ALA A 166 17.94 17.95 6.01
CA ALA A 166 16.78 17.23 5.49
C ALA A 166 17.18 16.43 4.24
N CYS A 167 17.79 15.28 4.45
CA CYS A 167 18.35 14.44 3.38
C CYS A 167 17.78 13.02 3.35
N TYR A 168 16.68 12.75 4.05
CA TYR A 168 16.03 11.46 4.04
C TYR A 168 14.57 11.56 3.57
N ARG A 169 14.23 10.79 2.54
CA ARG A 169 12.85 10.48 2.19
C ARG A 169 12.46 9.23 2.96
N VAL A 170 11.41 9.32 3.76
CA VAL A 170 10.97 8.25 4.65
C VAL A 170 9.52 7.92 4.35
N LYS A 171 9.23 6.66 4.10
CA LYS A 171 7.87 6.15 3.98
C LYS A 171 7.43 5.56 5.32
N PHE A 172 6.24 5.91 5.76
CA PHE A 172 5.66 5.41 7.00
C PHE A 172 4.48 4.51 6.72
N THR A 173 4.45 3.36 7.38
CA THR A 173 3.34 2.40 7.32
C THR A 173 2.59 2.41 8.65
N ASP A 174 1.26 2.38 8.58
CA ASP A 174 0.39 2.24 9.74
C ASP A 174 0.39 0.77 10.20
N LEU A 175 0.90 0.52 11.38
CA LEU A 175 0.93 -0.79 12.02
C LEU A 175 -0.24 -1.01 12.97
N GLY A 176 -1.08 0.00 13.15
CA GLY A 176 -2.18 0.02 14.09
C GLY A 176 -1.83 0.62 15.45
N PRO A 177 -2.84 0.86 16.29
CA PRO A 177 -2.69 1.55 17.58
C PRO A 177 -1.69 0.87 18.50
N GLY A 178 -0.71 1.65 18.99
CA GLY A 178 0.30 1.19 19.93
C GLY A 178 1.33 0.23 19.38
N LYS A 179 1.43 0.08 18.04
CA LYS A 179 2.40 -0.81 17.38
C LYS A 179 3.55 -0.05 16.72
N GLY A 180 3.53 1.26 16.71
CA GLY A 180 4.57 2.11 16.15
C GLY A 180 5.00 3.23 17.09
N ASN A 181 6.12 3.88 16.77
CA ASN A 181 6.70 4.98 17.54
C ASN A 181 6.51 6.34 16.86
N TYR A 182 5.70 6.42 15.81
CA TYR A 182 5.39 7.67 15.15
C TYR A 182 3.89 7.95 15.15
N VAL A 183 3.56 9.24 15.22
CA VAL A 183 2.20 9.76 15.11
C VAL A 183 2.12 10.75 13.97
N GLN A 184 1.02 10.77 13.26
CA GLN A 184 0.79 11.76 12.21
C GLN A 184 0.55 13.14 12.85
N MET A 185 1.22 14.16 12.33
CA MET A 185 1.07 15.54 12.78
C MET A 185 0.11 16.31 11.86
N ILE A 186 -0.60 17.26 12.44
CA ILE A 186 -1.20 18.35 11.68
C ILE A 186 -0.08 19.30 11.29
N SER A 187 0.15 19.48 9.99
CA SER A 187 1.24 20.32 9.48
C SER A 187 0.70 21.26 8.41
N PRO A 188 1.25 22.49 8.30
CA PRO A 188 0.89 23.42 7.23
C PRO A 188 1.45 23.00 5.86
N VAL A 189 2.38 22.05 5.80
CA VAL A 189 2.90 21.55 4.52
C VAL A 189 1.86 20.64 3.84
N ASN A 190 1.84 20.65 2.52
CA ASN A 190 0.97 19.80 1.75
C ASN A 190 1.49 18.35 1.77
N GLY A 191 0.88 17.52 2.61
CA GLY A 191 1.22 16.11 2.76
C GLY A 191 1.19 15.65 4.21
N ARG A 192 1.48 14.37 4.44
CA ARG A 192 1.48 13.76 5.77
C ARG A 192 2.87 13.87 6.39
N VAL A 193 2.95 14.48 7.56
CA VAL A 193 4.16 14.60 8.37
C VAL A 193 4.00 13.76 9.61
N PHE A 194 5.07 13.05 9.99
CA PHE A 194 5.09 12.17 11.17
C PHE A 194 6.11 12.65 12.18
N LYS A 195 5.76 12.48 13.46
CA LYS A 195 6.60 12.81 14.60
C LYS A 195 6.84 11.56 15.43
N TRP A 196 8.08 11.32 15.78
CA TRP A 196 8.45 10.28 16.72
C TRP A 196 7.96 10.58 18.13
N VAL A 197 7.51 9.55 18.83
CA VAL A 197 7.06 9.58 20.24
C VAL A 197 7.79 8.48 20.99
N ALA A 198 8.38 8.84 22.13
CA ALA A 198 9.10 7.86 22.93
C ALA A 198 8.15 6.79 23.48
N PRO A 199 8.56 5.53 23.50
CA PRO A 199 7.82 4.47 24.21
C PRO A 199 7.71 4.79 25.70
N VAL A 200 6.58 4.42 26.29
CA VAL A 200 6.35 4.53 27.74
C VAL A 200 6.31 3.12 28.33
N ASN A 201 7.20 2.84 29.28
CA ASN A 201 7.33 1.50 29.89
C ASN A 201 7.49 0.37 28.86
N GLY A 202 8.23 0.64 27.76
CA GLY A 202 8.44 -0.34 26.69
C GLY A 202 7.26 -0.49 25.71
N VAL A 203 6.18 0.28 25.86
CA VAL A 203 5.01 0.24 24.99
C VAL A 203 5.06 1.41 24.00
N CYS A 204 4.94 1.13 22.72
CA CYS A 204 4.87 2.12 21.65
C CYS A 204 3.66 3.05 21.83
N GLN A 205 3.83 4.33 21.53
CA GLN A 205 2.81 5.37 21.76
C GLN A 205 2.21 5.91 20.43
N GLY A 206 2.63 5.37 19.33
CA GLY A 206 2.15 5.76 18.01
C GLY A 206 1.59 4.56 17.23
N ASN A 207 1.26 4.82 15.97
CA ASN A 207 0.70 3.81 15.06
C ASN A 207 1.64 3.52 13.88
N TRP A 208 2.58 4.40 13.59
CA TRP A 208 3.35 4.42 12.38
C TRP A 208 4.81 4.07 12.61
N GLU A 209 5.43 3.39 11.63
CA GLU A 209 6.88 3.11 11.61
C GLU A 209 7.46 3.42 10.23
N PRO A 210 8.78 3.77 10.15
CA PRO A 210 9.49 4.06 8.88
C PRO A 210 9.82 2.77 8.12
N VAL A 211 8.81 1.98 7.83
CA VAL A 211 8.94 0.66 7.19
C VAL A 211 7.95 0.53 6.04
N ASN A 212 8.25 -0.38 5.12
CA ASN A 212 7.34 -0.84 4.08
C ASN A 212 6.95 -2.29 4.35
N SER A 213 5.67 -2.61 4.23
CA SER A 213 5.19 -3.97 4.28
C SER A 213 5.53 -4.70 2.99
N LEU A 214 6.20 -5.82 3.09
CA LEU A 214 6.39 -6.73 1.97
C LEU A 214 5.15 -7.61 1.84
N ILE A 215 4.64 -7.73 0.62
CA ILE A 215 3.48 -8.55 0.32
C ILE A 215 3.98 -9.89 -0.21
N ALA A 216 3.55 -10.98 0.42
CA ALA A 216 3.87 -12.33 0.00
C ALA A 216 2.95 -12.78 -1.16
N PRO A 217 3.47 -13.55 -2.14
CA PRO A 217 2.65 -14.12 -3.20
C PRO A 217 1.67 -15.14 -2.63
N GLN A 218 0.44 -15.13 -3.14
CA GLN A 218 -0.63 -15.99 -2.69
C GLN A 218 -0.92 -17.11 -3.70
N THR A 219 -1.35 -18.26 -3.16
CA THR A 219 -1.88 -19.36 -3.95
C THR A 219 -3.24 -19.76 -3.40
N LYS A 220 -4.23 -19.85 -4.28
CA LYS A 220 -5.58 -20.32 -3.95
C LYS A 220 -5.88 -21.54 -4.80
N GLN A 221 -6.26 -22.64 -4.16
CA GLN A 221 -6.64 -23.88 -4.84
C GLN A 221 -7.93 -24.40 -4.27
N MET A 222 -8.80 -24.85 -5.15
CA MET A 222 -10.03 -25.51 -4.81
C MET A 222 -10.22 -26.69 -5.76
N PHE A 223 -10.56 -27.83 -5.19
CA PHE A 223 -10.94 -29.00 -5.97
C PHE A 223 -12.23 -29.60 -5.40
N ASP A 224 -13.04 -30.10 -6.28
CA ASP A 224 -14.27 -30.83 -5.95
C ASP A 224 -14.32 -32.10 -6.81
N CYS A 225 -14.68 -33.21 -6.18
CA CYS A 225 -14.86 -34.50 -6.86
C CYS A 225 -16.12 -35.16 -6.35
N GLN A 226 -17.07 -35.32 -7.24
CA GLN A 226 -18.33 -35.99 -6.96
C GLN A 226 -18.42 -37.29 -7.75
N ILE A 227 -18.70 -38.38 -7.06
CA ILE A 227 -18.89 -39.71 -7.65
C ILE A 227 -20.28 -40.22 -7.26
N ASN A 228 -21.13 -40.46 -8.24
CA ASN A 228 -22.46 -40.98 -8.06
C ASN A 228 -22.58 -42.36 -8.72
N PHE A 229 -23.11 -43.32 -7.99
CA PHE A 229 -23.43 -44.66 -8.50
C PHE A 229 -24.90 -44.68 -8.89
N LYS A 230 -25.21 -45.20 -10.08
CA LYS A 230 -26.56 -45.33 -10.60
C LYS A 230 -27.10 -46.74 -10.33
#